data_8661febf1daabde7f0c9d5516785afe8
#
_entry.id   8661febf1daabde7f0c9d5516785afe8
#
_cell.length_a   1.000
_cell.length_b   1.000
_cell.length_c   1.000
_cell.angle_alpha   90.00
_cell.angle_beta   90.00
_cell.angle_gamma   90.00
#
_symmetry.space_group_name_H-M   'P 1'
#
loop_
_entity.id
_entity.type
_entity.pdbx_description
1 polymer ?
#
loop_
_entity_poly.entity_id
_entity_poly.type
_entity_poly.pdbx_seq_one_letter_code
_entity_poly.pdbx_strand_id
1 'polypeptide(L)'
;MASLRRILGIKWQDKVTNIKVLEESGMLSIHSHLIKRRLRWIGHVRRMQDGRIPKDVMFGQLKEGKRRRGRPKLRYKGVIKRDLIKTKIDHTKWENEAADRKVWKSHCKEGIKTAECDRLSYLRLRREKRKAKESENEKPLTSYNCPQCDQNFSVQRHLTTHISVSHKRRVD
;
A
#
# COMPACT_ATOMS: atom_id res chain seq x y z
N MET A 1 12.92 -6.99 -5.15
CA MET A 1 12.53 -8.28 -4.49
C MET A 1 13.20 -9.50 -5.12
N ALA A 2 13.31 -9.60 -6.45
CA ALA A 2 13.97 -10.75 -7.11
C ALA A 2 15.41 -10.96 -6.64
N SER A 3 16.22 -9.91 -6.57
CA SER A 3 17.61 -9.98 -6.09
C SER A 3 17.72 -10.46 -4.64
N LEU A 4 16.83 -9.97 -3.75
CA LEU A 4 16.81 -10.42 -2.35
C LEU A 4 16.46 -11.90 -2.24
N ARG A 5 15.47 -12.37 -2.99
CA ARG A 5 15.13 -13.81 -3.02
C ARG A 5 16.30 -14.65 -3.49
N ARG A 6 17.01 -14.19 -4.53
CA ARG A 6 18.21 -14.91 -5.03
C ARG A 6 19.31 -14.99 -3.97
N ILE A 7 19.58 -13.89 -3.24
CA ILE A 7 20.58 -13.87 -2.16
C ILE A 7 20.18 -14.80 -1.01
N LEU A 8 18.90 -14.86 -0.67
CA LEU A 8 18.37 -15.72 0.40
C LEU A 8 18.10 -17.16 -0.06
N GLY A 9 18.39 -17.52 -1.31
CA GLY A 9 18.13 -18.86 -1.85
C GLY A 9 16.65 -19.22 -2.00
N ILE A 10 15.74 -18.24 -1.89
CA ILE A 10 14.29 -18.46 -1.95
C ILE A 10 13.83 -18.59 -3.39
N LYS A 11 13.22 -19.73 -3.72
CA LYS A 11 12.62 -20.01 -5.02
C LYS A 11 11.16 -19.55 -5.06
N TRP A 12 10.60 -19.44 -6.27
CA TRP A 12 9.18 -19.05 -6.43
C TRP A 12 8.21 -20.14 -5.93
N GLN A 13 8.64 -21.41 -5.97
CA GLN A 13 7.88 -22.58 -5.47
C GLN A 13 7.64 -22.48 -3.96
N ASP A 14 8.55 -21.86 -3.21
CA ASP A 14 8.47 -21.75 -1.75
C ASP A 14 7.31 -20.84 -1.29
N LYS A 15 6.67 -20.14 -2.23
CA LYS A 15 5.52 -19.23 -2.00
C LYS A 15 5.72 -18.24 -0.84
N VAL A 16 6.99 -17.91 -0.53
CA VAL A 16 7.37 -16.98 0.54
C VAL A 16 6.89 -15.56 0.19
N THR A 17 6.27 -14.89 1.14
CA THR A 17 5.74 -13.54 0.91
C THR A 17 6.85 -12.49 0.88
N ASN A 18 6.62 -11.36 0.20
CA ASN A 18 7.57 -10.26 0.18
C ASN A 18 7.82 -9.67 1.58
N ILE A 19 6.85 -9.74 2.48
CA ILE A 19 6.99 -9.31 3.87
C ILE A 19 8.04 -10.18 4.57
N LYS A 20 7.90 -11.50 4.45
CA LYS A 20 8.83 -12.47 5.06
C LYS A 20 10.25 -12.32 4.48
N VAL A 21 10.37 -12.10 3.16
CA VAL A 21 11.68 -11.82 2.52
C VAL A 21 12.35 -10.57 3.09
N LEU A 22 11.59 -9.50 3.37
CA LEU A 22 12.14 -8.29 4.00
C LEU A 22 12.54 -8.52 5.45
N GLU A 23 11.76 -9.29 6.19
CA GLU A 23 12.07 -9.67 7.58
C GLU A 23 13.35 -10.50 7.66
N GLU A 24 13.49 -11.53 6.84
CA GLU A 24 14.67 -12.40 6.78
C GLU A 24 15.93 -11.65 6.31
N SER A 25 15.78 -10.70 5.37
CA SER A 25 16.91 -9.88 4.91
C SER A 25 17.29 -8.76 5.88
N GLY A 26 16.50 -8.48 6.91
CA GLY A 26 16.70 -7.34 7.82
C GLY A 26 16.58 -5.98 7.13
N MET A 27 16.05 -5.92 5.91
CA MET A 27 15.99 -4.69 5.10
C MET A 27 14.67 -3.96 5.26
N LEU A 28 14.77 -2.64 5.35
CA LEU A 28 13.60 -1.78 5.27
C LEU A 28 12.99 -1.82 3.86
N SER A 29 11.67 -1.66 3.78
CA SER A 29 11.00 -1.54 2.48
C SER A 29 11.46 -0.31 1.71
N ILE A 30 11.32 -0.34 0.39
CA ILE A 30 11.58 0.82 -0.48
C ILE A 30 10.75 2.04 -0.05
N HIS A 31 9.55 1.82 0.49
CA HIS A 31 8.69 2.88 1.00
C HIS A 31 9.35 3.64 2.15
N SER A 32 9.87 2.92 3.13
CA SER A 32 10.60 3.50 4.28
C SER A 32 11.92 4.16 3.86
N HIS A 33 12.61 3.61 2.86
CA HIS A 33 13.78 4.26 2.28
C HIS A 33 13.43 5.61 1.63
N LEU A 34 12.31 5.70 0.92
CA LEU A 34 11.85 6.96 0.33
C LEU A 34 11.47 7.99 1.38
N ILE A 35 10.74 7.58 2.43
CA ILE A 35 10.43 8.46 3.58
C ILE A 35 11.73 8.97 4.21
N LYS A 36 12.67 8.08 4.49
CA LYS A 36 13.98 8.41 5.07
C LYS A 36 14.72 9.48 4.26
N ARG A 37 14.76 9.32 2.94
CA ARG A 37 15.43 10.28 2.05
C ARG A 37 14.72 11.63 2.06
N ARG A 38 13.39 11.66 1.99
CA ARG A 38 12.61 12.90 2.02
C ARG A 38 12.75 13.65 3.35
N LEU A 39 12.64 12.96 4.49
CA LEU A 39 12.81 13.57 5.81
C LEU A 39 14.24 14.08 6.01
N ARG A 40 15.25 13.34 5.55
CA ARG A 40 16.63 13.80 5.59
C ARG A 40 16.84 15.06 4.76
N TRP A 41 16.26 15.10 3.57
CA TRP A 41 16.37 16.24 2.66
C TRP A 41 15.67 17.47 3.23
N ILE A 42 14.46 17.37 3.75
CA ILE A 42 13.75 18.52 4.31
C ILE A 42 14.46 19.10 5.53
N GLY A 43 15.03 18.27 6.42
CA GLY A 43 15.87 18.73 7.51
C GLY A 43 17.12 19.46 7.00
N HIS A 44 17.71 19.06 5.90
CA HIS A 44 18.79 19.79 5.26
C HIS A 44 18.33 21.15 4.74
N VAL A 45 17.22 21.20 4.01
CA VAL A 45 16.64 22.45 3.49
C VAL A 45 16.29 23.43 4.62
N ARG A 46 15.77 22.93 5.76
CA ARG A 46 15.46 23.80 6.91
C ARG A 46 16.69 24.52 7.47
N ARG A 47 17.85 23.84 7.48
CA ARG A 47 19.14 24.41 7.95
C ARG A 47 19.87 25.24 6.92
N MET A 48 19.40 25.32 5.69
CA MET A 48 20.00 26.19 4.67
C MET A 48 19.82 27.66 5.04
N GLN A 49 20.73 28.49 4.55
CA GLN A 49 20.60 29.96 4.63
C GLN A 49 19.36 30.42 3.87
N ASP A 50 18.76 31.50 4.31
CA ASP A 50 17.64 32.15 3.61
C ASP A 50 18.11 32.68 2.25
N GLY A 51 17.19 32.78 1.28
CA GLY A 51 17.51 33.14 -0.10
C GLY A 51 18.08 31.99 -0.96
N ARG A 52 18.24 30.80 -0.40
CA ARG A 52 18.58 29.60 -1.22
C ARG A 52 17.35 29.08 -1.91
N ILE A 53 17.42 28.90 -3.24
CA ILE A 53 16.30 28.44 -4.09
C ILE A 53 15.54 27.24 -3.52
N PRO A 54 16.17 26.15 -3.03
CA PRO A 54 15.42 25.03 -2.45
C PRO A 54 14.59 25.43 -1.23
N LYS A 55 15.08 26.36 -0.40
CA LYS A 55 14.36 26.85 0.77
C LYS A 55 13.19 27.73 0.37
N ASP A 56 13.40 28.63 -0.57
CA ASP A 56 12.37 29.55 -1.08
C ASP A 56 11.25 28.78 -1.78
N VAL A 57 11.58 27.80 -2.64
CA VAL A 57 10.58 26.93 -3.28
C VAL A 57 9.80 26.09 -2.28
N MET A 58 10.44 25.63 -1.19
CA MET A 58 9.78 24.79 -0.20
C MET A 58 8.86 25.58 0.74
N PHE A 59 9.30 26.75 1.19
CA PHE A 59 8.57 27.57 2.16
C PHE A 59 7.83 28.74 1.52
N GLY A 60 8.20 29.13 0.32
CA GLY A 60 7.55 30.20 -0.44
C GLY A 60 6.09 29.93 -0.75
N GLN A 61 5.35 31.01 -0.89
CA GLN A 61 3.97 31.01 -1.36
C GLN A 61 3.89 31.69 -2.70
N LEU A 62 3.02 31.20 -3.59
CA LEU A 62 2.75 31.88 -4.86
C LEU A 62 2.08 33.23 -4.55
N LYS A 63 2.69 34.33 -5.03
CA LYS A 63 2.13 35.67 -4.88
C LYS A 63 0.83 35.81 -5.67
N GLU A 64 0.80 35.24 -6.86
CA GLU A 64 -0.35 35.28 -7.77
C GLU A 64 -0.62 33.88 -8.36
N GLY A 65 -1.87 33.65 -8.75
CA GLY A 65 -2.28 32.43 -9.40
C GLY A 65 -3.13 31.51 -8.56
N LYS A 66 -4.05 30.82 -9.22
CA LYS A 66 -4.94 29.80 -8.63
C LYS A 66 -4.67 28.44 -9.26
N ARG A 67 -4.81 27.39 -8.47
CA ARG A 67 -4.74 26.03 -9.02
C ARG A 67 -5.95 25.75 -9.90
N ARG A 68 -5.74 25.02 -11.00
CA ARG A 68 -6.81 24.52 -11.85
C ARG A 68 -7.78 23.65 -11.03
N ARG A 69 -9.06 23.70 -11.38
CA ARG A 69 -10.09 22.79 -10.83
C ARG A 69 -9.75 21.34 -11.22
N GLY A 70 -10.15 20.38 -10.40
CA GLY A 70 -9.90 18.96 -10.60
C GLY A 70 -9.00 18.37 -9.52
N ARG A 71 -8.38 17.21 -9.80
CA ARG A 71 -7.45 16.55 -8.88
C ARG A 71 -6.01 17.06 -9.06
N PRO A 72 -5.58 18.10 -8.33
CA PRO A 72 -4.24 18.67 -8.49
C PRO A 72 -3.17 17.67 -8.04
N LYS A 73 -2.01 17.69 -8.73
CA LYS A 73 -0.84 16.92 -8.31
C LYS A 73 -0.44 17.30 -6.88
N LEU A 74 0.05 16.33 -6.11
CA LEU A 74 0.50 16.55 -4.74
C LEU A 74 1.69 17.52 -4.71
N ARG A 75 1.62 18.52 -3.83
CA ARG A 75 2.78 19.36 -3.53
C ARG A 75 3.78 18.58 -2.70
N TYR A 76 5.07 18.84 -2.89
CA TYR A 76 6.11 18.20 -2.08
C TYR A 76 5.92 18.45 -0.58
N LYS A 77 5.54 19.67 -0.18
CA LYS A 77 5.17 20.02 1.20
C LYS A 77 4.05 19.13 1.76
N GLY A 78 3.03 18.81 0.96
CA GLY A 78 1.97 17.87 1.35
C GLY A 78 2.45 16.42 1.47
N VAL A 79 3.44 16.01 0.67
CA VAL A 79 4.08 14.68 0.81
C VAL A 79 4.86 14.61 2.12
N ILE A 80 5.67 15.63 2.44
CA ILE A 80 6.43 15.71 3.69
C ILE A 80 5.49 15.69 4.90
N LYS A 81 4.41 16.48 4.90
CA LYS A 81 3.42 16.46 5.99
C LYS A 81 2.86 15.05 6.24
N ARG A 82 2.54 14.32 5.18
CA ARG A 82 2.08 12.92 5.30
C ARG A 82 3.16 11.99 5.82
N ASP A 83 4.42 12.21 5.44
CA ASP A 83 5.54 11.40 5.93
C ASP A 83 5.80 11.68 7.42
N LEU A 84 5.72 12.93 7.87
CA LEU A 84 5.82 13.30 9.30
C LEU A 84 4.70 12.62 10.11
N ILE A 85 3.45 12.67 9.64
CA ILE A 85 2.33 12.00 10.31
C ILE A 85 2.58 10.49 10.41
N LYS A 86 3.05 9.84 9.32
CA LYS A 86 3.36 8.40 9.32
C LYS A 86 4.48 8.03 10.28
N THR A 87 5.46 8.91 10.43
CA THR A 87 6.59 8.70 11.35
C THR A 87 6.31 9.19 12.77
N LYS A 88 5.08 9.64 13.05
CA LYS A 88 4.64 10.19 14.35
C LYS A 88 5.49 11.38 14.83
N ILE A 89 6.12 12.09 13.89
CA ILE A 89 6.82 13.35 14.17
C ILE A 89 5.80 14.49 14.10
N ASP A 90 5.80 15.35 15.11
CA ASP A 90 4.87 16.47 15.16
C ASP A 90 5.13 17.44 13.99
N HIS A 91 4.13 17.55 13.11
CA HIS A 91 4.22 18.38 11.91
C HIS A 91 4.18 19.89 12.19
N THR A 92 3.98 20.30 13.43
CA THR A 92 4.01 21.72 13.87
C THR A 92 5.38 22.07 14.47
N LYS A 93 6.08 21.13 15.11
CA LYS A 93 7.32 21.34 15.82
C LYS A 93 8.57 20.87 15.10
N TRP A 94 8.41 20.07 14.03
CA TRP A 94 9.53 19.45 13.32
C TRP A 94 10.59 20.44 12.83
N GLU A 95 10.22 21.69 12.55
CA GLU A 95 11.16 22.72 12.07
C GLU A 95 12.19 23.09 13.13
N ASN A 96 11.76 23.13 14.39
CA ASN A 96 12.66 23.39 15.52
C ASN A 96 13.56 22.18 15.79
N GLU A 97 13.01 20.97 15.74
CA GLU A 97 13.76 19.72 15.89
C GLU A 97 14.78 19.53 14.76
N ALA A 98 14.39 19.93 13.51
CA ALA A 98 15.26 19.87 12.36
C ALA A 98 16.43 20.85 12.38
N ALA A 99 16.41 21.87 13.25
CA ALA A 99 17.52 22.78 13.44
C ALA A 99 18.76 22.05 13.97
N ASP A 100 18.60 21.12 14.92
CA ASP A 100 19.68 20.24 15.35
C ASP A 100 19.75 18.98 14.49
N ARG A 101 20.91 18.81 13.82
CA ARG A 101 21.15 17.67 12.93
C ARG A 101 21.16 16.32 13.66
N LYS A 102 21.66 16.28 14.92
CA LYS A 102 21.76 15.02 15.67
C LYS A 102 20.39 14.59 16.15
N VAL A 103 19.63 15.49 16.74
CA VAL A 103 18.26 15.27 17.20
C VAL A 103 17.37 14.84 16.02
N TRP A 104 17.41 15.57 14.92
CA TRP A 104 16.65 15.25 13.71
C TRP A 104 16.96 13.86 13.15
N LYS A 105 18.26 13.48 13.13
CA LYS A 105 18.67 12.15 12.65
C LYS A 105 18.11 11.03 13.54
N SER A 106 18.09 11.21 14.86
CA SER A 106 17.54 10.24 15.81
C SER A 106 16.04 10.10 15.64
N HIS A 107 15.29 11.21 15.67
CA HIS A 107 13.83 11.21 15.47
C HIS A 107 13.42 10.58 14.16
N CYS A 108 14.10 10.91 13.05
CA CYS A 108 13.84 10.26 11.77
C CYS A 108 14.09 8.75 11.81
N LYS A 109 15.15 8.29 12.50
CA LYS A 109 15.49 6.87 12.60
C LYS A 109 14.40 6.09 13.33
N GLU A 110 13.93 6.63 14.46
CA GLU A 110 12.89 6.02 15.29
C GLU A 110 11.53 6.05 14.60
N GLY A 111 11.14 7.22 14.07
CA GLY A 111 9.88 7.38 13.35
C GLY A 111 9.77 6.47 12.13
N ILE A 112 10.87 6.24 11.40
CA ILE A 112 10.87 5.33 10.25
C ILE A 112 10.70 3.87 10.68
N LYS A 113 11.31 3.45 11.80
CA LYS A 113 11.08 2.11 12.35
C LYS A 113 9.62 1.90 12.73
N THR A 114 9.03 2.87 13.42
CA THR A 114 7.61 2.85 13.80
C THR A 114 6.70 2.79 12.57
N ALA A 115 6.93 3.65 11.58
CA ALA A 115 6.15 3.68 10.34
C ALA A 115 6.26 2.37 9.54
N GLU A 116 7.42 1.70 9.55
CA GLU A 116 7.59 0.39 8.90
C GLU A 116 6.83 -0.70 9.65
N CYS A 117 6.90 -0.71 10.99
CA CYS A 117 6.15 -1.64 11.82
C CYS A 117 4.63 -1.51 11.60
N ASP A 118 4.11 -0.28 11.65
CA ASP A 118 2.70 0.03 11.40
C ASP A 118 2.28 -0.41 9.98
N ARG A 119 3.13 -0.20 8.99
CA ARG A 119 2.90 -0.62 7.60
C ARG A 119 2.84 -2.15 7.48
N LEU A 120 3.77 -2.86 8.09
CA LEU A 120 3.81 -4.32 8.05
C LEU A 120 2.59 -4.92 8.74
N SER A 121 2.21 -4.40 9.91
CA SER A 121 1.00 -4.80 10.64
C SER A 121 -0.26 -4.59 9.79
N TYR A 122 -0.40 -3.43 9.16
CA TYR A 122 -1.51 -3.15 8.25
C TYR A 122 -1.58 -4.13 7.08
N LEU A 123 -0.44 -4.46 6.45
CA LEU A 123 -0.40 -5.41 5.34
C LEU A 123 -0.76 -6.84 5.77
N ARG A 124 -0.36 -7.25 6.97
CA ARG A 124 -0.74 -8.55 7.56
C ARG A 124 -2.26 -8.62 7.77
N LEU A 125 -2.83 -7.65 8.45
CA LEU A 125 -4.29 -7.55 8.67
C LEU A 125 -5.09 -7.53 7.36
N ARG A 126 -4.62 -6.78 6.37
CA ARG A 126 -5.26 -6.74 5.06
C ARG A 126 -5.23 -8.10 4.36
N ARG A 127 -4.15 -8.85 4.51
CA ARG A 127 -4.04 -10.21 3.96
C ARG A 127 -4.97 -11.18 4.66
N GLU A 128 -5.06 -11.12 5.98
CA GLU A 128 -5.97 -11.95 6.78
C GLU A 128 -7.42 -11.69 6.40
N LYS A 129 -7.84 -10.42 6.33
CA LYS A 129 -9.17 -10.03 5.88
C LYS A 129 -9.51 -10.53 4.47
N ARG A 130 -8.53 -10.55 3.55
CA ARG A 130 -8.74 -11.08 2.22
C ARG A 130 -8.93 -12.59 2.24
N LYS A 131 -8.10 -13.33 3.00
CA LYS A 131 -8.24 -14.78 3.16
C LYS A 131 -9.57 -15.17 3.81
N ALA A 132 -10.00 -14.43 4.84
CA ALA A 132 -11.30 -14.66 5.47
C ALA A 132 -12.45 -14.49 4.47
N LYS A 133 -12.42 -13.45 3.64
CA LYS A 133 -13.42 -13.27 2.58
C LYS A 133 -13.37 -14.35 1.49
N GLU A 134 -12.19 -14.85 1.16
CA GLU A 134 -12.03 -15.95 0.21
C GLU A 134 -12.68 -17.23 0.78
N SER A 135 -12.47 -17.55 2.07
CA SER A 135 -13.11 -18.70 2.74
C SER A 135 -14.62 -18.53 2.91
N GLU A 136 -15.12 -17.33 3.19
CA GLU A 136 -16.57 -17.05 3.23
C GLU A 136 -17.25 -17.17 1.86
N ASN A 137 -16.52 -16.86 0.79
CA ASN A 137 -17.01 -16.93 -0.58
C ASN A 137 -16.84 -18.33 -1.22
N GLU A 138 -16.15 -19.26 -0.59
CA GLU A 138 -16.23 -20.67 -0.90
C GLU A 138 -17.63 -21.18 -0.49
N LYS A 139 -18.66 -20.76 -1.26
CA LYS A 139 -19.98 -21.37 -1.16
C LYS A 139 -19.80 -22.86 -1.38
N PRO A 140 -20.47 -23.71 -0.58
CA PRO A 140 -20.52 -25.12 -0.89
C PRO A 140 -20.97 -25.26 -2.34
N LEU A 141 -20.28 -26.09 -3.10
CA LEU A 141 -20.66 -26.44 -4.46
C LEU A 141 -22.11 -27.00 -4.43
N THR A 142 -23.09 -26.08 -4.49
CA THR A 142 -24.48 -26.47 -4.68
C THR A 142 -24.55 -27.00 -6.11
N SER A 143 -24.52 -28.32 -6.25
CA SER A 143 -24.77 -28.96 -7.52
C SER A 143 -26.28 -28.93 -7.76
N TYR A 144 -26.68 -28.34 -8.86
CA TYR A 144 -28.06 -28.32 -9.33
C TYR A 144 -28.24 -29.45 -10.34
N ASN A 145 -28.99 -30.48 -9.97
CA ASN A 145 -29.23 -31.62 -10.83
C ASN A 145 -30.46 -31.39 -11.74
N CYS A 146 -30.35 -31.77 -12.99
CA CYS A 146 -31.51 -31.77 -13.91
C CYS A 146 -32.40 -32.95 -13.55
N PRO A 147 -33.72 -32.75 -13.29
CA PRO A 147 -34.65 -33.83 -12.94
C PRO A 147 -34.98 -34.75 -14.13
N GLN A 148 -34.55 -34.41 -15.32
CA GLN A 148 -34.90 -35.14 -16.55
C GLN A 148 -33.76 -35.92 -17.20
N CYS A 149 -32.49 -35.58 -16.88
CA CYS A 149 -31.31 -36.24 -17.46
C CYS A 149 -30.12 -36.37 -16.51
N ASP A 150 -30.28 -36.13 -15.22
CA ASP A 150 -29.26 -36.25 -14.15
C ASP A 150 -27.97 -35.45 -14.38
N GLN A 151 -27.95 -34.53 -15.34
CA GLN A 151 -26.81 -33.64 -15.54
C GLN A 151 -26.67 -32.64 -14.39
N ASN A 152 -25.45 -32.47 -13.91
CA ASN A 152 -25.10 -31.58 -12.81
C ASN A 152 -24.59 -30.23 -13.29
N PHE A 153 -25.07 -29.14 -12.67
CA PHE A 153 -24.68 -27.77 -12.98
C PHE A 153 -24.20 -27.08 -11.74
N SER A 154 -23.11 -26.30 -11.85
CA SER A 154 -22.55 -25.51 -10.75
C SER A 154 -23.33 -24.22 -10.48
N VAL A 155 -24.23 -23.82 -11.36
CA VAL A 155 -25.01 -22.57 -11.28
C VAL A 155 -26.45 -22.85 -11.70
N GLN A 156 -27.42 -22.39 -10.90
CA GLN A 156 -28.85 -22.57 -11.18
C GLN A 156 -29.29 -22.03 -12.53
N ARG A 157 -28.69 -20.91 -12.98
CA ARG A 157 -28.97 -20.33 -14.30
C ARG A 157 -28.63 -21.29 -15.46
N HIS A 158 -27.57 -22.07 -15.32
CA HIS A 158 -27.18 -23.05 -16.35
C HIS A 158 -28.16 -24.22 -16.39
N LEU A 159 -28.68 -24.66 -15.23
CA LEU A 159 -29.74 -25.65 -15.17
C LEU A 159 -31.03 -25.15 -15.83
N THR A 160 -31.47 -23.92 -15.53
CA THR A 160 -32.70 -23.36 -16.15
C THR A 160 -32.56 -23.22 -17.67
N THR A 161 -31.40 -22.79 -18.15
CA THR A 161 -31.11 -22.71 -19.59
C THR A 161 -31.10 -24.12 -20.21
N HIS A 162 -30.47 -25.09 -19.58
CA HIS A 162 -30.45 -26.47 -20.05
C HIS A 162 -31.86 -27.04 -20.13
N ILE A 163 -32.71 -26.91 -19.12
CA ILE A 163 -34.08 -27.37 -19.12
C ILE A 163 -34.86 -26.72 -20.28
N SER A 164 -34.71 -25.43 -20.49
CA SER A 164 -35.44 -24.71 -21.55
C SER A 164 -34.98 -25.07 -22.96
N VAL A 165 -33.74 -25.48 -23.15
CA VAL A 165 -33.18 -25.82 -24.47
C VAL A 165 -33.32 -27.31 -24.77
N SER A 166 -32.94 -28.18 -23.82
CA SER A 166 -32.84 -29.63 -24.06
C SER A 166 -34.14 -30.39 -23.78
N HIS A 167 -35.00 -29.83 -22.90
CA HIS A 167 -36.23 -30.50 -22.45
C HIS A 167 -37.50 -29.70 -22.77
N LYS A 168 -37.42 -28.73 -23.69
CA LYS A 168 -38.61 -28.02 -24.18
C LYS A 168 -39.52 -29.04 -24.88
N ARG A 169 -40.66 -29.38 -24.29
CA ARG A 169 -41.68 -30.18 -24.99
C ARG A 169 -42.04 -29.47 -26.29
N ARG A 170 -41.85 -30.13 -27.43
CA ARG A 170 -42.56 -29.75 -28.65
C ARG A 170 -44.04 -29.89 -28.32
N VAL A 171 -44.72 -28.79 -28.22
CA VAL A 171 -46.18 -28.77 -28.26
C VAL A 171 -46.51 -28.95 -29.74
N ASP A 172 -46.92 -30.16 -30.06
CA ASP A 172 -47.55 -30.45 -31.38
C ASP A 172 -48.95 -29.85 -31.40
#